data_8b2c97da156633799aede287440f1e80
#
_entry.id   8b2c97da156633799aede287440f1e80
#
_cell.length_a   1.000
_cell.length_b   1.000
_cell.length_c   1.000
_cell.angle_alpha   90.00
_cell.angle_beta   90.00
_cell.angle_gamma   90.00
#
_symmetry.space_group_name_H-M   'P 1'
#
loop_
_entity.id
_entity.type
_entity.pdbx_description
1 polymer ?
#
loop_
_entity_poly.entity_id
_entity_poly.type
_entity_poly.pdbx_seq_one_letter_code
_entity_poly.pdbx_strand_id
1 'polypeptide(L)'
;MANGAVPRFWREIPQRYNLIGNQCGACDRIYFPPRESCPYCRRKSIDNMKNLKLSGKGKILTYTIIYVAPENFEGQAPYGIAIIQLDEGPRLTAQLVDCDIDKIKIGMRVQPTFRKIQEDGWLGAIYYGYKFKPLE
;
A
#
# COMPACT_ATOMS: atom_id res chain seq x y z
N MET A 1 0.01 3.78 18.99
CA MET A 1 -1.13 4.19 18.62
C MET A 1 -2.07 3.53 17.65
N ALA A 2 -2.08 2.28 17.51
CA ALA A 2 -3.09 1.59 16.74
C ALA A 2 -4.35 1.31 17.55
N ASN A 3 -4.56 2.08 18.59
CA ASN A 3 -5.64 1.85 19.53
C ASN A 3 -6.99 1.84 18.84
N GLY A 4 -7.76 0.80 19.04
CA GLY A 4 -9.07 0.65 18.41
C GLY A 4 -9.03 0.30 16.93
N ALA A 5 -7.87 0.13 16.35
CA ALA A 5 -7.73 -0.16 14.93
C ALA A 5 -7.88 -1.64 14.57
N VAL A 6 -7.91 -2.53 15.57
CA VAL A 6 -7.93 -3.98 15.30
C VAL A 6 -9.11 -4.43 14.44
N PRO A 7 -10.39 -4.05 14.74
CA PRO A 7 -11.51 -4.46 13.88
C PRO A 7 -11.39 -3.93 12.46
N ARG A 8 -10.97 -2.68 12.31
CA ARG A 8 -10.78 -2.07 11.00
C ARG A 8 -9.66 -2.75 10.22
N PHE A 9 -8.53 -3.00 10.87
CA PHE A 9 -7.39 -3.66 10.25
C PHE A 9 -7.78 -5.07 9.78
N TRP A 10 -8.54 -5.79 10.60
CA TRP A 10 -9.00 -7.14 10.27
C TRP A 10 -9.90 -7.13 9.02
N ARG A 11 -10.81 -6.16 8.91
CA ARG A 11 -11.69 -6.04 7.76
C ARG A 11 -10.94 -5.69 6.47
N GLU A 12 -9.81 -5.02 6.60
CA GLU A 12 -8.99 -4.58 5.47
C GLU A 12 -7.85 -5.53 5.12
N ILE A 13 -7.80 -6.72 5.73
CA ILE A 13 -6.76 -7.72 5.42
C ILE A 13 -6.62 -8.00 3.92
N PRO A 14 -7.70 -8.21 3.14
CA PRO A 14 -7.54 -8.50 1.72
C PRO A 14 -6.72 -7.43 0.98
N GLN A 15 -7.01 -6.16 1.23
CA GLN A 15 -6.27 -5.09 0.55
C GLN A 15 -4.87 -4.92 1.10
N ARG A 16 -4.68 -5.07 2.41
CA ARG A 16 -3.38 -4.85 3.06
C ARG A 16 -2.40 -5.99 2.86
N TYR A 17 -2.90 -7.24 2.83
CA TYR A 17 -2.05 -8.41 2.69
C TYR A 17 -1.85 -8.82 1.24
N ASN A 18 -2.89 -8.71 0.41
CA ASN A 18 -2.92 -9.28 -0.93
C ASN A 18 -3.10 -8.26 -2.05
N LEU A 19 -3.09 -6.97 -1.73
CA LEU A 19 -3.29 -5.90 -2.72
C LEU A 19 -4.57 -6.10 -3.54
N ILE A 20 -5.68 -6.37 -2.85
CA ILE A 20 -6.98 -6.48 -3.49
C ILE A 20 -7.57 -5.08 -3.62
N GLY A 21 -7.68 -4.61 -4.84
CA GLY A 21 -8.40 -3.39 -5.17
C GLY A 21 -9.75 -3.71 -5.77
N ASN A 22 -10.34 -2.75 -6.45
CA ASN A 22 -11.56 -3.02 -7.21
C ASN A 22 -11.58 -2.26 -8.53
N GLN A 23 -12.48 -2.70 -9.40
CA GLN A 23 -12.64 -2.13 -10.72
C GLN A 23 -14.12 -1.77 -10.93
N CYS A 24 -14.37 -0.56 -11.43
CA CYS A 24 -15.72 -0.14 -11.77
C CYS A 24 -16.22 -0.90 -13.01
N GLY A 25 -17.38 -1.54 -12.90
CA GLY A 25 -17.97 -2.28 -14.03
C GLY A 25 -18.54 -1.39 -15.12
N ALA A 26 -18.70 -0.08 -14.85
CA ALA A 26 -19.26 0.85 -15.84
C ALA A 26 -18.18 1.55 -16.66
N CYS A 27 -17.06 1.95 -16.05
CA CYS A 27 -16.00 2.68 -16.75
C CYS A 27 -14.64 1.99 -16.73
N ASP A 28 -14.57 0.80 -16.14
CA ASP A 28 -13.35 -0.04 -16.07
C ASP A 28 -12.17 0.59 -15.33
N ARG A 29 -12.40 1.64 -14.55
CA ARG A 29 -11.35 2.23 -13.73
C ARG A 29 -11.02 1.37 -12.53
N ILE A 30 -9.75 1.28 -12.21
CA ILE A 30 -9.24 0.46 -11.11
C ILE A 30 -8.88 1.38 -9.94
N TYR A 31 -9.30 0.97 -8.74
CA TYR A 31 -9.02 1.72 -7.51
C TYR A 31 -8.31 0.87 -6.48
N PHE A 32 -7.34 1.48 -5.82
CA PHE A 32 -6.69 0.93 -4.65
C PHE A 32 -6.40 2.08 -3.69
N PRO A 33 -6.83 2.07 -2.43
CA PRO A 33 -7.68 1.05 -1.79
C PRO A 33 -9.06 0.91 -2.45
N PRO A 34 -9.77 -0.22 -2.23
CA PRO A 34 -11.09 -0.42 -2.83
C PRO A 34 -12.08 0.68 -2.44
N ARG A 35 -12.92 1.07 -3.36
CA ARG A 35 -13.99 2.06 -3.13
C ARG A 35 -15.36 1.42 -3.31
N GLU A 36 -16.35 1.92 -2.57
CA GLU A 36 -17.71 1.41 -2.70
C GLU A 36 -18.39 1.91 -3.96
N SER A 37 -17.99 3.08 -4.46
CA SER A 37 -18.55 3.67 -5.67
C SER A 37 -17.47 4.39 -6.46
N CYS A 38 -17.66 4.44 -7.78
CA CYS A 38 -16.76 5.16 -8.66
C CYS A 38 -17.08 6.67 -8.63
N PRO A 39 -16.09 7.54 -8.41
CA PRO A 39 -16.33 9.00 -8.41
C PRO A 39 -16.88 9.54 -9.73
N TYR A 40 -16.61 8.85 -10.83
CA TYR A 40 -17.03 9.30 -12.16
C TYR A 40 -18.39 8.75 -12.56
N CYS A 41 -18.70 7.51 -12.24
CA CYS A 41 -19.97 6.86 -12.58
C CYS A 41 -21.05 7.06 -11.53
N ARG A 42 -20.66 7.42 -10.31
CA ARG A 42 -21.57 7.69 -9.18
C ARG A 42 -22.57 6.54 -8.99
N ARG A 43 -23.87 6.83 -9.11
CA ARG A 43 -24.93 5.83 -8.88
C ARG A 43 -24.83 4.59 -9.77
N LYS A 44 -24.30 4.75 -10.99
CA LYS A 44 -24.15 3.62 -11.91
C LYS A 44 -23.15 2.59 -11.45
N SER A 45 -22.25 2.98 -10.54
CA SER A 45 -21.22 2.10 -10.01
C SER A 45 -21.63 1.37 -8.74
N ILE A 46 -22.73 1.77 -8.09
CA ILE A 46 -23.22 1.13 -6.87
C ILE A 46 -23.53 -0.34 -7.21
N ASP A 47 -23.02 -1.26 -6.38
CA ASP A 47 -23.13 -2.71 -6.56
C ASP A 47 -22.48 -3.23 -7.86
N ASN A 48 -21.74 -2.37 -8.56
CA ASN A 48 -21.04 -2.72 -9.81
C ASN A 48 -19.52 -2.62 -9.69
N MET A 49 -19.01 -2.57 -8.46
CA MET A 49 -17.57 -2.58 -8.20
C MET A 49 -17.13 -4.02 -7.95
N LYS A 50 -16.20 -4.50 -8.76
CA LYS A 50 -15.70 -5.88 -8.69
C LYS A 50 -14.33 -5.92 -8.07
N ASN A 51 -14.08 -6.87 -7.18
CA ASN A 51 -12.77 -7.05 -6.58
C ASN A 51 -11.76 -7.49 -7.65
N LEU A 52 -10.57 -6.94 -7.58
CA LEU A 52 -9.49 -7.22 -8.52
C LEU A 52 -8.20 -7.39 -7.73
N LYS A 53 -7.51 -8.51 -7.92
CA LYS A 53 -6.20 -8.70 -7.34
C LYS A 53 -5.16 -8.01 -8.21
N LEU A 54 -4.45 -7.05 -7.64
CA LEU A 54 -3.40 -6.32 -8.35
C LEU A 54 -2.11 -7.12 -8.34
N SER A 55 -1.34 -7.05 -9.42
CA SER A 55 -0.02 -7.68 -9.48
C SER A 55 0.94 -7.05 -8.47
N GLY A 56 0.71 -5.79 -8.15
CA GLY A 56 1.53 -5.04 -7.23
C GLY A 56 2.80 -4.48 -7.85
N LYS A 57 3.18 -4.94 -9.01
CA LYS A 57 4.38 -4.40 -9.68
C LYS A 57 4.10 -2.99 -10.16
N GLY A 58 5.08 -2.12 -9.98
CA GLY A 58 4.93 -0.73 -10.37
C GLY A 58 6.26 -0.01 -10.44
N LYS A 59 6.18 1.31 -10.58
CA LYS A 59 7.37 2.15 -10.64
C LYS A 59 7.24 3.31 -9.65
N ILE A 60 8.37 3.79 -9.17
CA ILE A 60 8.43 4.92 -8.26
C ILE A 60 8.18 6.21 -9.04
N LEU A 61 7.15 6.95 -8.65
CA LEU A 61 6.88 8.28 -9.20
C LEU A 61 7.68 9.36 -8.47
N THR A 62 7.71 9.26 -7.15
CA THR A 62 8.48 10.16 -6.29
C THR A 62 8.80 9.45 -4.98
N TYR A 63 9.81 9.93 -4.27
CA TYR A 63 10.21 9.34 -3.01
C TYR A 63 10.78 10.40 -2.07
N THR A 64 10.87 10.07 -0.79
CA THR A 64 11.58 10.84 0.21
C THR A 64 12.25 9.91 1.21
N ILE A 65 13.31 10.39 1.84
CA ILE A 65 14.01 9.65 2.88
C ILE A 65 13.67 10.26 4.23
N ILE A 66 13.22 9.43 5.17
CA ILE A 66 12.85 9.86 6.51
C ILE A 66 13.98 9.52 7.46
N TYR A 67 14.56 10.55 8.08
CA TYR A 67 15.65 10.42 9.03
C TYR A 67 15.17 10.46 10.48
N VAL A 68 14.11 11.23 10.76
CA VAL A 68 13.49 11.31 12.07
C VAL A 68 12.14 10.62 11.99
N ALA A 69 12.09 9.41 12.49
CA ALA A 69 10.92 8.54 12.37
C ALA A 69 9.95 8.73 13.53
N PRO A 70 8.65 8.47 13.33
CA PRO A 70 7.70 8.37 14.43
C PRO A 70 8.04 7.17 15.33
N GLU A 71 7.46 7.15 16.52
CA GLU A 71 7.78 6.18 17.55
C GLU A 71 7.77 4.73 17.06
N ASN A 72 6.77 4.36 16.25
CA ASN A 72 6.62 2.99 15.77
C ASN A 72 7.67 2.58 14.72
N PHE A 73 8.43 3.53 14.19
CA PHE A 73 9.39 3.29 13.11
C PHE A 73 10.82 3.69 13.47
N GLU A 74 11.09 4.02 14.73
CA GLU A 74 12.41 4.50 15.14
C GLU A 74 13.54 3.54 14.78
N GLY A 75 13.32 2.26 14.97
CA GLY A 75 14.33 1.25 14.65
C GLY A 75 14.56 1.03 13.15
N GLN A 76 13.76 1.64 12.30
CA GLN A 76 13.85 1.49 10.86
C GLN A 76 14.49 2.70 10.16
N ALA A 77 14.61 3.83 10.86
CA ALA A 77 15.17 5.05 10.28
C ALA A 77 16.69 4.91 10.07
N PRO A 78 17.24 5.50 8.99
CA PRO A 78 16.53 6.17 7.91
C PRO A 78 15.87 5.18 6.95
N TYR A 79 14.69 5.52 6.43
CA TYR A 79 14.00 4.68 5.47
C TYR A 79 13.34 5.52 4.37
N GLY A 80 13.06 4.90 3.23
CA GLY A 80 12.43 5.57 2.11
C GLY A 80 10.92 5.35 2.08
N ILE A 81 10.18 6.40 1.76
CA ILE A 81 8.76 6.30 1.43
C ILE A 81 8.59 6.79 0.00
N ALA A 82 7.81 6.08 -0.78
CA ALA A 82 7.61 6.40 -2.18
C ALA A 82 6.14 6.38 -2.56
N ILE A 83 5.79 7.20 -3.53
CA ILE A 83 4.52 7.08 -4.24
C ILE A 83 4.80 6.19 -5.45
N ILE A 84 4.08 5.08 -5.52
CA ILE A 84 4.29 4.05 -6.53
C ILE A 84 3.05 3.98 -7.42
N GLN A 85 3.25 4.05 -8.72
CA GLN A 85 2.19 3.82 -9.69
C GLN A 85 2.23 2.35 -10.12
N LEU A 86 1.15 1.63 -9.81
CA LEU A 86 1.03 0.23 -10.20
C LEU A 86 0.80 0.12 -11.70
N ASP A 87 1.17 -1.02 -12.27
CA ASP A 87 0.99 -1.27 -13.70
C ASP A 87 -0.49 -1.22 -14.11
N GLU A 88 -1.38 -1.55 -13.17
CA GLU A 88 -2.83 -1.49 -13.41
C GLU A 88 -3.40 -0.06 -13.37
N GLY A 89 -2.62 0.92 -12.92
CA GLY A 89 -2.98 2.34 -12.94
C GLY A 89 -3.05 3.04 -11.59
N PRO A 90 -3.54 2.43 -10.51
CA PRO A 90 -3.64 3.11 -9.21
C PRO A 90 -2.28 3.53 -8.67
N ARG A 91 -2.28 4.60 -7.88
CA ARG A 91 -1.11 5.06 -7.16
C ARG A 91 -1.28 4.79 -5.68
N LEU A 92 -0.20 4.41 -5.02
CA LEU A 92 -0.22 4.19 -3.58
C LEU A 92 1.08 4.68 -2.96
N THR A 93 1.02 4.96 -1.65
CA THR A 93 2.20 5.33 -0.87
C THR A 93 2.64 4.13 -0.06
N ALA A 94 3.92 3.82 -0.10
CA ALA A 94 4.46 2.67 0.62
C ALA A 94 5.92 2.90 1.02
N GLN A 95 6.32 2.18 2.07
CA GLN A 95 7.70 2.17 2.52
C GLN A 95 8.53 1.26 1.61
N LEU A 96 9.73 1.70 1.28
CA LEU A 96 10.70 0.91 0.53
C LEU A 96 11.58 0.13 1.50
N VAL A 97 11.80 -1.15 1.21
CA VAL A 97 12.64 -2.05 2.01
C VAL A 97 13.60 -2.80 1.08
N ASP A 98 14.59 -3.46 1.70
CA ASP A 98 15.59 -4.26 0.97
C ASP A 98 16.31 -3.47 -0.13
N CYS A 99 16.49 -2.17 0.09
CA CYS A 99 17.15 -1.27 -0.85
C CYS A 99 18.01 -0.25 -0.10
N ASP A 100 19.20 -0.02 -0.60
CA ASP A 100 20.04 1.05 -0.06
C ASP A 100 19.43 2.41 -0.37
N ILE A 101 19.41 3.28 0.63
CA ILE A 101 18.81 4.61 0.50
C ILE A 101 19.40 5.37 -0.69
N ASP A 102 20.69 5.24 -0.90
CA ASP A 102 21.42 5.96 -1.96
C ASP A 102 21.09 5.46 -3.37
N LYS A 103 20.49 4.28 -3.46
CA LYS A 103 20.14 3.65 -4.74
C LYS A 103 18.72 3.91 -5.20
N ILE A 104 17.91 4.56 -4.36
CA ILE A 104 16.50 4.85 -4.72
C ILE A 104 16.47 5.93 -5.80
N LYS A 105 15.74 5.66 -6.88
CA LYS A 105 15.61 6.56 -8.02
C LYS A 105 14.17 6.63 -8.51
N ILE A 106 13.79 7.78 -9.05
CA ILE A 106 12.50 7.93 -9.70
C ILE A 106 12.48 7.05 -10.97
N GLY A 107 11.37 6.35 -11.16
CA GLY A 107 11.23 5.41 -12.29
C GLY A 107 11.70 4.00 -12.00
N MET A 108 12.28 3.75 -10.82
CA MET A 108 12.74 2.42 -10.45
C MET A 108 11.56 1.45 -10.36
N ARG A 109 11.71 0.26 -10.92
CA ARG A 109 10.70 -0.79 -10.81
C ARG A 109 10.74 -1.43 -9.44
N VAL A 110 9.57 -1.65 -8.88
CA VAL A 110 9.41 -2.22 -7.53
C VAL A 110 8.32 -3.29 -7.53
N GLN A 111 8.39 -4.15 -6.52
CA GLN A 111 7.40 -5.21 -6.30
C GLN A 111 7.02 -5.25 -4.82
N PRO A 112 5.80 -5.73 -4.49
CA PRO A 112 5.37 -5.79 -3.10
C PRO A 112 6.08 -6.90 -2.35
N THR A 113 6.22 -6.71 -1.05
CA THR A 113 6.69 -7.72 -0.13
C THR A 113 5.89 -7.63 1.15
N PHE A 114 5.64 -8.77 1.79
CA PHE A 114 4.86 -8.85 3.02
C PHE A 114 5.79 -8.62 4.21
N ARG A 115 5.47 -7.62 5.02
CA ARG A 115 6.31 -7.22 6.15
C ARG A 115 5.45 -6.79 7.33
N LYS A 116 6.02 -6.85 8.53
CA LYS A 116 5.40 -6.29 9.72
C LYS A 116 5.37 -4.76 9.61
N ILE A 117 4.20 -4.17 9.85
CA ILE A 117 4.02 -2.73 9.83
C ILE A 117 4.26 -2.15 11.22
N GLN A 118 3.57 -2.67 12.23
CA GLN A 118 3.71 -2.23 13.62
C GLN A 118 3.19 -3.30 14.57
N GLU A 119 3.42 -3.09 15.87
CA GLU A 119 2.91 -3.97 16.90
C GLU A 119 2.50 -3.15 18.14
N ASP A 120 1.52 -3.63 18.88
CA ASP A 120 1.04 -2.99 20.12
C ASP A 120 1.71 -3.66 21.32
N GLY A 121 3.01 -3.41 21.51
CA GLY A 121 3.80 -4.07 22.53
C GLY A 121 4.02 -5.55 22.23
N TRP A 122 4.71 -6.25 23.13
CA TRP A 122 5.08 -7.64 22.87
C TRP A 122 3.93 -8.65 23.10
N LEU A 123 2.88 -8.23 23.82
CA LEU A 123 1.68 -9.06 24.02
C LEU A 123 0.51 -8.59 23.14
N GLY A 124 0.66 -7.49 22.43
CA GLY A 124 -0.41 -6.92 21.61
C GLY A 124 -0.47 -7.48 20.21
N ALA A 125 -1.41 -6.96 19.42
CA ALA A 125 -1.58 -7.36 18.03
C ALA A 125 -0.39 -6.93 17.18
N ILE A 126 -0.03 -7.79 16.23
CA ILE A 126 1.00 -7.49 15.23
C ILE A 126 0.31 -7.20 13.91
N TYR A 127 0.61 -6.05 13.31
CA TYR A 127 0.00 -5.62 12.06
C TYR A 127 0.97 -5.87 10.91
N TYR A 128 0.53 -6.63 9.93
CA TYR A 128 1.29 -6.92 8.72
C TYR A 128 0.68 -6.18 7.54
N GLY A 129 1.45 -6.04 6.49
CA GLY A 129 0.96 -5.44 5.27
C GLY A 129 2.02 -5.45 4.19
N TYR A 130 1.74 -4.73 3.11
CA TYR A 130 2.68 -4.63 2.01
C TYR A 130 3.69 -3.51 2.27
N LYS A 131 4.91 -3.78 1.87
CA LYS A 131 5.95 -2.78 1.62
C LYS A 131 6.50 -3.10 0.24
N PHE A 132 7.33 -2.25 -0.31
CA PHE A 132 7.86 -2.47 -1.65
C PHE A 132 9.37 -2.61 -1.62
N LYS A 133 9.89 -3.44 -2.50
CA LYS A 133 11.32 -3.64 -2.68
C LYS A 133 11.66 -3.53 -4.17
N PRO A 134 12.93 -3.23 -4.51
CA PRO A 134 13.33 -3.17 -5.91
C PRO A 134 13.07 -4.47 -6.64
N LEU A 135 12.64 -4.36 -7.88
CA LEU A 135 12.48 -5.50 -8.77
C LEU A 135 13.81 -5.76 -9.44
N GLU A 136 14.40 -6.90 -9.16
CA GLU A 136 15.65 -7.32 -9.78
C GLU A 136 15.41 -8.12 -11.05
#